data_baa454e00ec86ec814c81240b7d59c6d
#
_entry.id   baa454e00ec86ec814c81240b7d59c6d
#
_cell.length_a   1.000
_cell.length_b   1.000
_cell.length_c   1.000
_cell.angle_alpha   90.00
_cell.angle_beta   90.00
_cell.angle_gamma   90.00
#
_symmetry.space_group_name_H-M   'P 1'
#
loop_
_entity.id
_entity.type
_entity.pdbx_description
1 polymer ?
#
loop_
_entity_poly.entity_id
_entity_poly.type
_entity_poly.pdbx_seq_one_letter_code
_entity_poly.pdbx_strand_id
1 'polypeptide(L)'
;MVDYSIKPKRNYNSHMSTNEHTPDTLPDDLQPSHGADEYQIPNNDKRKLAGYLYLLTGSIFILLYVLFSDSALINSGFLIAGIGICLFGTYNLLASTKCEIDESDALQIAEKELGFDIGPCSAQLMWRGLRSRPVWRILGYSSEPIPSQRAVLLIDANTAEILEAVVEENPEDWDASTKQTA
;
A
#
# COMPACT_ATOMS: atom_id res chain seq x y z
N MET A 1 -13.60 13.75 -17.10
CA MET A 1 -13.78 13.97 -15.66
C MET A 1 -14.87 12.99 -15.24
N VAL A 2 -14.47 11.79 -14.82
CA VAL A 2 -15.40 10.70 -14.47
C VAL A 2 -15.60 10.78 -12.97
N ASP A 3 -16.85 11.03 -12.57
CA ASP A 3 -17.28 11.12 -11.18
C ASP A 3 -17.35 9.71 -10.57
N TYR A 4 -16.36 9.37 -9.73
CA TYR A 4 -16.35 8.14 -8.95
C TYR A 4 -17.18 8.34 -7.67
N SER A 5 -18.50 8.31 -7.81
CA SER A 5 -19.39 8.22 -6.66
C SER A 5 -19.24 6.83 -5.99
N ILE A 6 -18.52 6.80 -4.89
CA ILE A 6 -18.28 5.61 -4.06
C ILE A 6 -19.62 5.18 -3.46
N LYS A 7 -20.14 4.03 -3.89
CA LYS A 7 -21.34 3.42 -3.28
C LYS A 7 -21.00 2.90 -1.87
N PRO A 8 -21.93 3.01 -0.92
CA PRO A 8 -21.71 2.54 0.45
C PRO A 8 -21.47 1.04 0.52
N LYS A 9 -20.59 0.64 1.42
CA LYS A 9 -20.20 -0.74 1.74
C LYS A 9 -21.41 -1.68 1.74
N ARG A 10 -21.43 -2.65 0.83
CA ARG A 10 -22.42 -3.72 0.82
C ARG A 10 -22.06 -4.70 1.94
N ASN A 11 -22.90 -4.73 2.99
CA ASN A 11 -22.82 -5.76 4.02
C ASN A 11 -22.96 -7.16 3.39
N TYR A 12 -21.90 -7.93 3.43
CA TYR A 12 -21.83 -9.30 2.88
C TYR A 12 -22.47 -10.37 3.79
N ASN A 13 -23.40 -9.96 4.66
CA ASN A 13 -24.14 -10.87 5.53
C ASN A 13 -25.59 -10.94 5.11
N SER A 14 -25.93 -11.74 4.10
CA SER A 14 -27.25 -12.39 4.03
C SER A 14 -27.30 -13.40 2.89
N HIS A 15 -27.51 -14.62 3.27
CA HIS A 15 -27.90 -15.85 2.58
C HIS A 15 -26.78 -16.90 2.46
N MET A 16 -26.46 -17.47 3.60
CA MET A 16 -25.95 -18.83 3.63
C MET A 16 -27.01 -19.74 4.28
N SER A 17 -27.54 -20.64 3.47
CA SER A 17 -28.49 -21.67 3.86
C SER A 17 -27.93 -22.50 5.02
N THR A 18 -28.80 -22.78 5.99
CA THR A 18 -28.59 -23.68 7.13
C THR A 18 -28.25 -25.09 6.65
N ASN A 19 -26.98 -25.36 6.44
CA ASN A 19 -26.44 -26.70 6.64
C ASN A 19 -25.68 -26.62 7.97
N GLU A 20 -25.99 -27.50 8.89
CA GLU A 20 -25.25 -27.73 10.13
C GLU A 20 -23.81 -28.10 9.77
N HIS A 21 -23.00 -27.06 9.54
CA HIS A 21 -21.55 -27.18 9.46
C HIS A 21 -21.07 -27.02 10.91
N THR A 22 -20.62 -28.09 11.50
CA THR A 22 -19.72 -27.99 12.67
C THR A 22 -18.66 -26.95 12.31
N PRO A 23 -18.50 -25.88 13.10
CA PRO A 23 -17.48 -24.89 12.80
C PRO A 23 -16.15 -25.63 12.69
N ASP A 24 -15.54 -25.54 11.52
CA ASP A 24 -14.20 -26.06 11.27
C ASP A 24 -13.23 -25.18 12.05
N THR A 25 -13.20 -25.43 13.38
CA THR A 25 -12.31 -24.73 14.28
C THR A 25 -10.94 -25.42 14.17
N LEU A 26 -9.94 -24.66 13.76
CA LEU A 26 -8.56 -25.11 13.83
C LEU A 26 -8.26 -25.65 15.24
N PRO A 27 -7.55 -26.79 15.35
CA PRO A 27 -7.03 -27.28 16.61
C PRO A 27 -6.31 -26.16 17.38
N ASP A 28 -6.45 -26.13 18.71
CA ASP A 28 -5.91 -25.05 19.56
C ASP A 28 -4.40 -24.84 19.42
N ASP A 29 -3.66 -25.88 19.06
CA ASP A 29 -2.22 -25.85 18.79
C ASP A 29 -1.84 -25.18 17.46
N LEU A 30 -2.79 -25.07 16.53
CA LEU A 30 -2.64 -24.40 15.25
C LEU A 30 -3.23 -22.99 15.24
N GLN A 31 -3.90 -22.59 16.33
CA GLN A 31 -4.36 -21.21 16.46
C GLN A 31 -3.14 -20.30 16.63
N PRO A 32 -3.02 -19.21 15.84
CA PRO A 32 -1.93 -18.27 16.01
C PRO A 32 -1.97 -17.71 17.43
N SER A 33 -0.86 -17.82 18.16
CA SER A 33 -0.72 -17.35 19.55
C SER A 33 -0.94 -15.84 19.70
N HIS A 34 -0.93 -15.13 18.62
CA HIS A 34 -1.31 -13.74 18.48
C HIS A 34 -2.47 -13.74 17.49
N GLY A 35 -3.63 -13.27 17.92
CA GLY A 35 -4.80 -13.16 17.06
C GLY A 35 -4.38 -12.55 15.74
N ALA A 36 -4.88 -13.08 14.63
CA ALA A 36 -4.71 -12.43 13.34
C ALA A 36 -5.36 -11.06 13.44
N ASP A 37 -4.57 -10.07 13.88
CA ASP A 37 -4.99 -8.68 13.80
C ASP A 37 -5.34 -8.39 12.35
N GLU A 38 -6.45 -7.71 12.15
CA GLU A 38 -6.87 -7.23 10.84
C GLU A 38 -5.64 -6.65 10.12
N TYR A 39 -5.34 -7.18 8.93
CA TYR A 39 -4.17 -6.75 8.16
C TYR A 39 -4.19 -5.24 8.00
N GLN A 40 -3.29 -4.56 8.69
CA GLN A 40 -3.17 -3.12 8.60
C GLN A 40 -2.27 -2.76 7.42
N ILE A 41 -2.85 -2.10 6.44
CA ILE A 41 -2.10 -1.55 5.32
C ILE A 41 -1.06 -0.57 5.85
N PRO A 42 0.24 -0.75 5.56
CA PRO A 42 1.29 0.15 6.03
C PRO A 42 0.99 1.59 5.61
N ASN A 43 0.78 2.48 6.59
CA ASN A 43 0.47 3.88 6.34
C ASN A 43 1.72 4.74 6.55
N ASN A 44 2.09 5.51 5.52
CA ASN A 44 3.23 6.42 5.52
C ASN A 44 2.90 7.79 6.18
N ASP A 45 1.67 7.99 6.65
CA ASP A 45 1.20 9.25 7.23
C ASP A 45 1.95 9.65 8.53
N LYS A 46 2.49 8.67 9.25
CA LYS A 46 3.31 8.89 10.46
C LYS A 46 4.56 9.75 10.19
N ARG A 47 5.01 9.84 8.93
CA ARG A 47 6.11 10.71 8.51
C ARG A 47 5.80 12.20 8.70
N LYS A 48 4.52 12.61 8.73
CA LYS A 48 4.13 13.99 8.99
C LYS A 48 4.60 14.46 10.34
N LEU A 49 4.42 13.66 11.38
CA LEU A 49 4.87 14.00 12.72
C LEU A 49 6.39 14.20 12.75
N ALA A 50 7.14 13.26 12.17
CA ALA A 50 8.58 13.37 12.05
C ALA A 50 8.99 14.63 11.27
N GLY A 51 8.32 14.94 10.16
CA GLY A 51 8.54 16.14 9.37
C GLY A 51 8.40 17.43 10.18
N TYR A 52 7.33 17.56 10.96
CA TYR A 52 7.13 18.71 11.84
C TYR A 52 8.17 18.82 12.94
N LEU A 53 8.59 17.70 13.54
CA LEU A 53 9.65 17.71 14.55
C LEU A 53 10.98 18.15 13.95
N TYR A 54 11.33 17.70 12.75
CA TYR A 54 12.54 18.16 12.07
C TYR A 54 12.47 19.66 11.71
N LEU A 55 11.34 20.16 11.23
CA LEU A 55 11.18 21.58 10.95
C LEU A 55 11.32 22.42 12.22
N LEU A 56 10.72 22.00 13.32
CA LEU A 56 10.85 22.68 14.60
C LEU A 56 12.32 22.69 15.07
N THR A 57 12.98 21.55 15.05
CA THR A 57 14.39 21.43 15.47
C THR A 57 15.30 22.28 14.57
N GLY A 58 15.15 22.19 13.25
CA GLY A 58 15.93 22.97 12.32
C GLY A 58 15.73 24.49 12.50
N SER A 59 14.48 24.91 12.75
CA SER A 59 14.17 26.33 13.04
C SER A 59 14.84 26.82 14.33
N ILE A 60 14.87 25.96 15.37
CA ILE A 60 15.59 26.28 16.62
C ILE A 60 17.10 26.48 16.35
N PHE A 61 17.73 25.62 15.56
CA PHE A 61 19.16 25.74 15.21
C PHE A 61 19.44 27.03 14.47
N ILE A 62 18.61 27.41 13.52
CA ILE A 62 18.73 28.69 12.78
C ILE A 62 18.54 29.87 13.72
N LEU A 63 17.54 29.82 14.59
CA LEU A 63 17.26 30.90 15.56
C LEU A 63 18.40 31.08 16.54
N LEU A 64 18.97 30.00 17.06
CA LEU A 64 20.16 30.06 17.95
C LEU A 64 21.32 30.74 17.25
N TYR A 65 21.57 30.41 15.99
CA TYR A 65 22.61 31.07 15.21
C TYR A 65 22.36 32.58 15.06
N VAL A 66 21.13 32.98 14.74
CA VAL A 66 20.77 34.40 14.53
C VAL A 66 20.89 35.20 15.83
N LEU A 67 20.50 34.60 16.98
CA LEU A 67 20.51 35.31 18.26
C LEU A 67 21.87 35.31 18.98
N PHE A 68 22.69 34.29 18.74
CA PHE A 68 23.93 34.08 19.51
C PHE A 68 25.15 33.83 18.63
N SER A 69 25.21 34.43 17.44
CA SER A 69 26.31 34.25 16.47
C SER A 69 27.70 34.67 17.03
N ASP A 70 27.72 35.54 18.03
CA ASP A 70 28.97 35.99 18.68
C ASP A 70 29.45 35.02 19.77
N SER A 71 28.72 33.99 20.06
CA SER A 71 29.10 32.98 21.06
C SER A 71 30.17 32.03 20.51
N ALA A 72 31.15 31.68 21.35
CA ALA A 72 32.18 30.71 20.99
C ALA A 72 31.66 29.31 20.69
N LEU A 73 30.43 28.98 21.14
CA LEU A 73 29.80 27.67 20.97
C LEU A 73 28.90 27.60 19.71
N ILE A 74 28.37 28.75 19.25
CA ILE A 74 27.41 28.79 18.15
C ILE A 74 28.08 29.39 16.92
N ASN A 75 28.34 28.58 15.94
CA ASN A 75 29.02 28.98 14.70
C ASN A 75 28.13 28.68 13.46
N SER A 76 28.66 28.99 12.27
CA SER A 76 27.98 28.73 10.99
C SER A 76 27.57 27.28 10.79
N GLY A 77 28.14 26.33 11.53
CA GLY A 77 27.71 24.93 11.52
C GLY A 77 26.25 24.75 12.00
N PHE A 78 25.82 25.57 12.99
CA PHE A 78 24.40 25.55 13.41
C PHE A 78 23.46 26.02 12.31
N LEU A 79 23.85 27.04 11.53
CA LEU A 79 23.04 27.49 10.39
C LEU A 79 22.92 26.42 9.32
N ILE A 80 24.04 25.80 8.91
CA ILE A 80 24.08 24.77 7.89
C ILE A 80 23.28 23.54 8.34
N ALA A 81 23.48 23.11 9.59
CA ALA A 81 22.73 21.98 10.17
C ALA A 81 21.24 22.28 10.23
N GLY A 82 20.86 23.50 10.68
CA GLY A 82 19.46 23.92 10.73
C GLY A 82 18.78 23.88 9.37
N ILE A 83 19.44 24.41 8.34
CA ILE A 83 18.95 24.37 6.95
C ILE A 83 18.79 22.91 6.48
N GLY A 84 19.80 22.07 6.70
CA GLY A 84 19.76 20.65 6.31
C GLY A 84 18.62 19.88 6.98
N ILE A 85 18.41 20.11 8.28
CA ILE A 85 17.31 19.50 9.05
C ILE A 85 15.96 19.99 8.54
N CYS A 86 15.80 21.29 8.21
CA CYS A 86 14.58 21.84 7.64
C CYS A 86 14.28 21.24 6.26
N LEU A 87 15.27 21.10 5.40
CA LEU A 87 15.11 20.46 4.09
C LEU A 87 14.67 19.00 4.23
N PHE A 88 15.27 18.27 5.18
CA PHE A 88 14.88 16.89 5.46
C PHE A 88 13.46 16.79 6.04
N GLY A 89 13.08 17.73 6.93
CA GLY A 89 11.71 17.85 7.44
C GLY A 89 10.70 18.10 6.33
N THR A 90 10.99 19.04 5.43
CA THR A 90 10.15 19.33 4.26
C THR A 90 10.02 18.10 3.36
N TYR A 91 11.10 17.39 3.09
CA TYR A 91 11.07 16.14 2.34
C TYR A 91 10.14 15.10 2.99
N ASN A 92 10.20 14.91 4.33
CA ASN A 92 9.31 13.98 5.03
C ASN A 92 7.84 14.37 4.91
N LEU A 93 7.51 15.68 4.95
CA LEU A 93 6.14 16.13 4.72
C LEU A 93 5.65 15.85 3.30
N LEU A 94 6.52 16.11 2.30
CA LEU A 94 6.19 15.87 0.89
C LEU A 94 6.10 14.37 0.53
N ALA A 95 6.83 13.53 1.26
CA ALA A 95 6.84 12.08 1.07
C ALA A 95 5.78 11.36 1.93
N SER A 96 5.04 12.10 2.75
CA SER A 96 3.95 11.55 3.55
C SER A 96 2.68 11.49 2.73
N THR A 97 2.29 10.28 2.36
CA THR A 97 1.06 10.01 1.60
C THR A 97 0.22 9.00 2.34
N LYS A 98 -1.11 9.16 2.28
CA LYS A 98 -2.07 8.16 2.76
C LYS A 98 -2.32 7.16 1.65
N CYS A 99 -2.61 5.92 2.03
CA CYS A 99 -3.22 4.95 1.15
C CYS A 99 -4.74 5.11 1.29
N GLU A 100 -5.43 5.65 0.28
CA GLU A 100 -6.87 5.90 0.33
C GLU A 100 -7.68 4.74 -0.23
N ILE A 101 -7.04 3.93 -1.09
CA ILE A 101 -7.63 2.79 -1.76
C ILE A 101 -7.15 1.53 -1.08
N ASP A 102 -8.09 0.73 -0.60
CA ASP A 102 -7.79 -0.56 0.00
C ASP A 102 -7.58 -1.66 -1.07
N GLU A 103 -7.22 -2.86 -0.63
CA GLU A 103 -6.98 -4.01 -1.50
C GLU A 103 -8.22 -4.39 -2.32
N SER A 104 -9.40 -4.34 -1.69
CA SER A 104 -10.65 -4.71 -2.34
C SER A 104 -11.06 -3.72 -3.42
N ASP A 105 -10.84 -2.43 -3.19
CA ASP A 105 -11.10 -1.38 -4.18
C ASP A 105 -10.14 -1.50 -5.36
N ALA A 106 -8.86 -1.79 -5.09
CA ALA A 106 -7.85 -1.99 -6.12
C ALA A 106 -8.17 -3.21 -7.01
N LEU A 107 -8.64 -4.32 -6.42
CA LEU A 107 -9.07 -5.50 -7.17
C LEU A 107 -10.29 -5.22 -8.04
N GLN A 108 -11.28 -4.47 -7.55
CA GLN A 108 -12.44 -4.07 -8.35
C GLN A 108 -12.06 -3.19 -9.54
N ILE A 109 -11.06 -2.30 -9.37
CA ILE A 109 -10.55 -1.48 -10.47
C ILE A 109 -9.87 -2.38 -11.50
N ALA A 110 -9.05 -3.33 -11.04
CA ALA A 110 -8.35 -4.27 -11.91
C ALA A 110 -9.33 -5.13 -12.73
N GLU A 111 -10.38 -5.66 -12.10
CA GLU A 111 -11.41 -6.48 -12.77
C GLU A 111 -12.10 -5.72 -13.91
N LYS A 112 -12.40 -4.44 -13.69
CA LYS A 112 -13.03 -3.61 -14.72
C LYS A 112 -12.11 -3.30 -15.90
N GLU A 113 -10.81 -3.17 -15.65
CA GLU A 113 -9.82 -2.80 -16.68
C GLU A 113 -9.44 -4.00 -17.54
N LEU A 114 -9.28 -5.17 -16.94
CA LEU A 114 -8.75 -6.35 -17.63
C LEU A 114 -9.71 -6.94 -18.68
N GLY A 115 -11.02 -6.71 -18.55
CA GLY A 115 -12.02 -7.20 -19.50
C GLY A 115 -12.21 -8.73 -19.51
N PHE A 116 -11.61 -9.44 -18.55
CA PHE A 116 -11.84 -10.86 -18.26
C PHE A 116 -12.04 -11.08 -16.76
N ASP A 117 -12.72 -12.17 -16.42
CA ASP A 117 -12.96 -12.53 -15.03
C ASP A 117 -11.66 -12.97 -14.37
N ILE A 118 -11.33 -12.33 -13.23
CA ILE A 118 -10.12 -12.65 -12.46
C ILE A 118 -10.37 -13.88 -11.60
N GLY A 119 -9.53 -14.89 -11.76
CA GLY A 119 -9.48 -16.08 -10.91
C GLY A 119 -8.46 -15.90 -9.76
N PRO A 120 -7.44 -16.77 -9.66
CA PRO A 120 -6.39 -16.61 -8.67
C PRO A 120 -5.68 -15.26 -8.86
N CYS A 121 -5.59 -14.47 -7.78
CA CYS A 121 -4.93 -13.18 -7.83
C CYS A 121 -4.16 -12.90 -6.55
N SER A 122 -3.18 -12.01 -6.65
CA SER A 122 -2.46 -11.45 -5.52
C SER A 122 -2.35 -9.95 -5.64
N ALA A 123 -2.59 -9.24 -4.53
CA ALA A 123 -2.39 -7.81 -4.43
C ALA A 123 -1.24 -7.50 -3.46
N GLN A 124 -0.34 -6.64 -3.87
CA GLN A 124 0.82 -6.23 -3.08
C GLN A 124 0.95 -4.72 -3.08
N LEU A 125 1.02 -4.12 -1.89
CA LEU A 125 1.32 -2.70 -1.76
C LEU A 125 2.83 -2.47 -1.92
N MET A 126 3.19 -1.56 -2.82
CA MET A 126 4.54 -1.14 -3.13
C MET A 126 4.71 0.37 -2.95
N TRP A 127 5.95 0.81 -2.81
CA TRP A 127 6.29 2.23 -2.75
C TRP A 127 7.10 2.62 -3.98
N ARG A 128 6.62 3.63 -4.73
CA ARG A 128 7.26 4.06 -5.97
C ARG A 128 7.82 5.48 -5.87
N GLY A 129 9.05 5.66 -6.38
CA GLY A 129 9.72 6.95 -6.53
C GLY A 129 10.22 7.58 -5.22
N LEU A 130 10.88 8.72 -5.36
CA LEU A 130 11.49 9.46 -4.23
C LEU A 130 10.46 9.95 -3.19
N ARG A 131 9.22 10.17 -3.60
CA ARG A 131 8.14 10.62 -2.70
C ARG A 131 7.41 9.46 -2.03
N SER A 132 7.88 8.21 -2.22
CA SER A 132 7.28 7.01 -1.62
C SER A 132 5.75 6.97 -1.84
N ARG A 133 5.30 7.10 -3.09
CA ARG A 133 3.88 6.97 -3.44
C ARG A 133 3.45 5.52 -3.30
N PRO A 134 2.36 5.23 -2.60
CA PRO A 134 1.82 3.88 -2.50
C PRO A 134 1.19 3.48 -3.84
N VAL A 135 1.53 2.28 -4.30
CA VAL A 135 1.04 1.70 -5.55
C VAL A 135 0.64 0.25 -5.29
N TRP A 136 -0.56 -0.12 -5.66
CA TRP A 136 -1.00 -1.50 -5.70
C TRP A 136 -0.46 -2.20 -6.93
N ARG A 137 0.26 -3.29 -6.72
CA ARG A 137 0.63 -4.23 -7.76
C ARG A 137 -0.29 -5.43 -7.67
N ILE A 138 -1.12 -5.61 -8.69
CA ILE A 138 -2.04 -6.74 -8.78
C ILE A 138 -1.51 -7.67 -9.85
N LEU A 139 -1.34 -8.93 -9.47
CA LEU A 139 -1.09 -10.04 -10.39
C LEU A 139 -2.36 -10.89 -10.39
N GLY A 140 -3.00 -11.00 -11.53
CA GLY A 140 -4.21 -11.79 -11.71
C GLY A 140 -4.08 -12.76 -12.87
N TYR A 141 -4.75 -13.90 -12.73
CA TYR A 141 -4.90 -14.90 -13.79
C TYR A 141 -6.37 -15.00 -14.20
N SER A 142 -6.62 -15.45 -15.42
CA SER A 142 -7.98 -15.70 -15.87
C SER A 142 -8.68 -16.80 -15.05
N SER A 143 -10.02 -16.72 -14.90
CA SER A 143 -10.81 -17.59 -14.03
C SER A 143 -11.04 -19.00 -14.59
N GLU A 144 -10.47 -19.32 -15.74
CA GLU A 144 -10.55 -20.65 -16.36
C GLU A 144 -9.87 -21.72 -15.46
N PRO A 145 -10.31 -23.00 -15.54
CA PRO A 145 -9.65 -24.09 -14.79
C PRO A 145 -8.16 -24.21 -15.04
N ILE A 146 -7.72 -23.89 -16.25
CA ILE A 146 -6.33 -23.69 -16.65
C ILE A 146 -6.23 -22.25 -17.15
N PRO A 147 -5.66 -21.34 -16.37
CA PRO A 147 -5.57 -19.93 -16.74
C PRO A 147 -4.79 -19.73 -18.04
N SER A 148 -5.45 -19.19 -19.05
CA SER A 148 -4.84 -18.88 -20.36
C SER A 148 -4.11 -17.55 -20.37
N GLN A 149 -4.53 -16.61 -19.52
CA GLN A 149 -3.99 -15.25 -19.48
C GLN A 149 -3.49 -14.88 -18.08
N ARG A 150 -2.45 -14.08 -18.06
CA ARG A 150 -1.90 -13.46 -16.86
C ARG A 150 -1.86 -11.95 -17.06
N ALA A 151 -2.23 -11.21 -16.03
CA ALA A 151 -2.18 -9.75 -16.07
C ALA A 151 -1.44 -9.19 -14.87
N VAL A 152 -0.69 -8.11 -15.09
CA VAL A 152 -0.05 -7.30 -14.06
C VAL A 152 -0.57 -5.87 -14.19
N LEU A 153 -1.16 -5.36 -13.11
CA LEU A 153 -1.60 -3.97 -13.04
C LEU A 153 -0.86 -3.23 -11.93
N LEU A 154 -0.54 -1.98 -12.19
CA LEU A 154 -0.06 -1.03 -11.20
C LEU A 154 -1.09 0.09 -11.06
N ILE A 155 -1.64 0.25 -9.86
CA ILE A 155 -2.70 1.22 -9.56
C ILE A 155 -2.19 2.16 -8.47
N ASP A 156 -2.27 3.48 -8.69
CA ASP A 156 -1.94 4.47 -7.66
C ASP A 156 -2.95 4.38 -6.51
N ALA A 157 -2.45 4.08 -5.30
CA ALA A 157 -3.29 3.84 -4.13
C ALA A 157 -3.95 5.12 -3.56
N ASN A 158 -3.65 6.30 -4.11
CA ASN A 158 -4.30 7.56 -3.73
C ASN A 158 -5.34 8.02 -4.74
N THR A 159 -5.03 7.88 -6.04
CA THR A 159 -5.85 8.47 -7.11
C THR A 159 -6.72 7.47 -7.85
N ALA A 160 -6.54 6.15 -7.60
CA ALA A 160 -7.16 5.07 -8.37
C ALA A 160 -6.73 5.05 -9.85
N GLU A 161 -5.68 5.79 -10.22
CA GLU A 161 -5.20 5.85 -11.58
C GLU A 161 -4.41 4.59 -11.92
N ILE A 162 -4.70 3.99 -13.07
CA ILE A 162 -3.94 2.86 -13.59
C ILE A 162 -2.67 3.39 -14.20
N LEU A 163 -1.54 3.07 -13.58
CA LEU A 163 -0.22 3.50 -14.02
C LEU A 163 0.35 2.61 -15.12
N GLU A 164 0.01 1.32 -15.05
CA GLU A 164 0.48 0.32 -15.99
C GLU A 164 -0.48 -0.87 -15.97
N ALA A 165 -0.80 -1.39 -17.15
CA ALA A 165 -1.57 -2.61 -17.32
C ALA A 165 -0.91 -3.44 -18.42
N VAL A 166 -0.50 -4.65 -18.07
CA VAL A 166 0.11 -5.61 -18.99
C VAL A 166 -0.67 -6.90 -18.92
N VAL A 167 -1.17 -7.34 -20.06
CA VAL A 167 -1.85 -8.64 -20.22
C VAL A 167 -1.02 -9.48 -21.17
N GLU A 168 -0.72 -10.69 -20.78
CA GLU A 168 0.08 -11.63 -21.58
C GLU A 168 -0.49 -13.04 -21.49
N GLU A 169 -0.14 -13.92 -22.42
CA GLU A 169 -0.43 -15.34 -22.31
C GLU A 169 0.27 -15.90 -21.08
N ASN A 170 -0.40 -16.80 -20.38
CA ASN A 170 0.17 -17.40 -19.18
C ASN A 170 1.37 -18.27 -19.54
N PRO A 171 2.60 -17.91 -19.10
CA PRO A 171 3.80 -18.70 -19.39
C PRO A 171 3.92 -19.96 -18.50
N GLU A 172 3.04 -20.12 -17.50
CA GLU A 172 3.12 -21.21 -16.54
C GLU A 172 2.42 -22.47 -17.07
N ASP A 173 3.11 -23.61 -17.00
CA ASP A 173 2.56 -24.92 -17.33
C ASP A 173 1.80 -25.50 -16.11
N TRP A 174 0.53 -25.17 -16.02
CA TRP A 174 -0.36 -25.65 -14.94
C TRP A 174 -0.66 -27.14 -15.03
N ASP A 175 -0.56 -27.73 -16.24
CA ASP A 175 -0.75 -29.18 -16.45
C ASP A 175 0.35 -30.02 -15.76
N ALA A 176 1.57 -29.49 -15.68
CA ALA A 176 2.68 -30.17 -15.04
C ALA A 176 2.51 -30.25 -13.51
N SER A 177 1.90 -29.23 -12.88
CA SER A 177 1.70 -29.20 -11.43
C SER A 177 0.59 -30.16 -10.97
N THR A 178 -0.42 -30.40 -11.78
CA THR A 178 -1.53 -31.31 -11.46
C THR A 178 -1.11 -32.77 -11.50
N LYS A 179 -0.11 -33.11 -12.30
CA LYS A 179 0.46 -34.47 -12.41
C LYS A 179 1.38 -34.88 -11.25
N GLN A 180 1.85 -33.93 -10.45
CA GLN A 180 2.71 -34.22 -9.28
C GLN A 180 1.92 -34.54 -8.01
N THR A 181 0.62 -34.28 -7.97
CA THR A 181 -0.26 -34.47 -6.81
C THR A 181 -1.18 -35.71 -6.94
N ALA A 182 -1.10 -36.46 -8.03
CA ALA A 182 -1.80 -37.71 -8.28
C ALA A 182 -0.85 -38.91 -8.19
#